data_4a5f1997dc6b9771769327f07e022d23
#
_entry.id   4a5f1997dc6b9771769327f07e022d23
#
_cell.length_a   1.000
_cell.length_b   1.000
_cell.length_c   1.000
_cell.angle_alpha   90.00
_cell.angle_beta   90.00
_cell.angle_gamma   90.00
#
_symmetry.space_group_name_H-M   'P 1'
#
loop_
_entity.id
_entity.type
_entity.pdbx_description
1 polymer ?
#
loop_
_entity_poly.entity_id
_entity_poly.type
_entity_poly.pdbx_seq_one_letter_code
_entity_poly.pdbx_strand_id
1 'polypeptide(L)'
;IIRLKMKLKKSPLAPTKFPTLPSVKGVNIGTSASNSKYKRRQDILTITFNNPASVAGVFTLSQMPAAPVQFCKKNIVNGYANALVVNAGIANSFTGKKGIENNRLIASYFSKLINSRQKDVYICSTGVIGEQLPVAKIKKALKNSFLGRKKDFKSAAKAIMTTDTFPKASGKKIKIGDEEISIVGISKGSGMIAPNMATMLAFIFTDALIEPKLFQALLNLGVRDSFNSISVDSDTSTNDTVLGFATGEAMVGKNVKPMSKIGDKRLAKFREALEDVMKDLAIQIVKDGEGATKLIQINVNNASSISSAKKVAISIANSPLIKT
;
A
#
# COMPACT_ATOMS: atom_id res chain seq x y z
N ILE A 1 30.21 -16.02 2.33
CA ILE A 1 29.29 -14.85 2.36
C ILE A 1 29.07 -14.51 3.83
N ILE A 2 29.75 -13.45 4.30
CA ILE A 2 29.60 -12.95 5.68
C ILE A 2 28.19 -12.37 5.80
N ARG A 3 27.28 -13.07 6.47
CA ARG A 3 25.99 -12.52 6.89
C ARG A 3 26.23 -11.59 8.07
N LEU A 4 26.54 -10.32 7.80
CA LEU A 4 26.41 -9.27 8.80
C LEU A 4 24.93 -9.20 9.22
N LYS A 5 24.59 -9.70 10.39
CA LYS A 5 23.35 -9.41 11.10
C LYS A 5 23.41 -7.96 11.57
N MET A 6 23.33 -7.01 10.66
CA MET A 6 23.12 -5.63 11.09
C MET A 6 21.72 -5.54 11.73
N LYS A 7 21.68 -5.29 13.02
CA LYS A 7 20.45 -4.94 13.71
C LYS A 7 20.06 -3.55 13.21
N LEU A 8 19.03 -3.48 12.35
CA LEU A 8 18.55 -2.19 11.85
C LEU A 8 18.26 -1.27 13.05
N LYS A 9 19.00 -0.17 13.15
CA LYS A 9 18.75 0.85 14.17
C LYS A 9 17.48 1.61 13.78
N LYS A 10 16.60 1.84 14.74
CA LYS A 10 15.36 2.61 14.49
C LYS A 10 15.74 4.00 13.98
N SER A 11 15.04 4.49 12.96
CA SER A 11 15.24 5.83 12.42
C SER A 11 15.10 6.88 13.53
N PRO A 12 16.00 7.87 13.62
CA PRO A 12 15.87 8.98 14.57
C PRO A 12 14.64 9.85 14.33
N LEU A 13 14.08 9.78 13.10
CA LEU A 13 12.87 10.50 12.69
C LEU A 13 11.60 9.69 12.90
N ALA A 14 11.71 8.49 13.47
CA ALA A 14 10.55 7.64 13.73
C ALA A 14 9.61 8.29 14.76
N PRO A 15 8.30 8.14 14.61
CA PRO A 15 7.34 8.66 15.58
C PRO A 15 7.53 7.96 16.95
N THR A 16 7.24 8.69 18.02
CA THR A 16 7.33 8.16 19.40
C THR A 16 6.30 7.07 19.65
N LYS A 17 5.12 7.19 19.06
CA LYS A 17 4.00 6.25 19.22
C LYS A 17 3.39 5.91 17.87
N PHE A 18 2.87 4.68 17.75
CA PHE A 18 2.02 4.30 16.62
C PHE A 18 0.70 5.08 16.72
N PRO A 19 0.17 5.64 15.61
CA PRO A 19 -1.04 6.45 15.65
C PRO A 19 -2.27 5.65 16.10
N THR A 20 -3.19 6.32 16.76
CA THR A 20 -4.54 5.77 17.00
C THR A 20 -5.30 5.86 15.69
N LEU A 21 -5.80 4.72 15.22
CA LEU A 21 -6.49 4.62 13.94
C LEU A 21 -7.97 4.34 14.16
N PRO A 22 -8.86 4.94 13.36
CA PRO A 22 -10.26 4.56 13.35
C PRO A 22 -10.44 3.13 12.83
N SER A 23 -11.49 2.45 13.24
CA SER A 23 -11.91 1.21 12.59
C SER A 23 -12.56 1.52 11.25
N VAL A 24 -12.30 0.71 10.24
CA VAL A 24 -12.97 0.77 8.93
C VAL A 24 -14.00 -0.37 8.88
N LYS A 25 -15.26 -0.02 8.70
CA LYS A 25 -16.34 -1.01 8.61
C LYS A 25 -16.13 -1.91 7.38
N GLY A 26 -16.43 -3.19 7.51
CA GLY A 26 -16.33 -4.16 6.41
C GLY A 26 -14.91 -4.68 6.14
N VAL A 27 -13.88 -4.23 6.87
CA VAL A 27 -12.50 -4.69 6.72
C VAL A 27 -12.16 -5.70 7.81
N ASN A 28 -11.63 -6.88 7.41
CA ASN A 28 -11.12 -7.91 8.31
C ASN A 28 -9.64 -8.16 8.01
N ILE A 29 -8.81 -8.16 9.04
CA ILE A 29 -7.36 -8.22 8.94
C ILE A 29 -6.85 -9.51 9.55
N GLY A 30 -6.02 -10.25 8.82
CA GLY A 30 -5.31 -11.41 9.32
C GLY A 30 -3.81 -11.29 9.06
N THR A 31 -3.01 -11.78 10.00
CA THR A 31 -1.56 -11.84 9.84
C THR A 31 -1.03 -13.18 10.34
N SER A 32 0.03 -13.68 9.69
CA SER A 32 0.69 -14.92 10.10
C SER A 32 2.15 -14.96 9.67
N ALA A 33 2.90 -15.94 10.18
CA ALA A 33 4.28 -16.21 9.80
C ALA A 33 4.32 -17.33 8.76
N SER A 34 4.90 -17.06 7.58
CA SER A 34 5.17 -18.11 6.58
C SER A 34 6.41 -18.93 6.91
N ASN A 35 7.30 -18.38 7.73
CA ASN A 35 8.63 -18.95 8.00
C ASN A 35 9.43 -19.25 6.71
N SER A 36 9.19 -18.47 5.66
CA SER A 36 9.91 -18.59 4.39
C SER A 36 11.24 -17.85 4.42
N LYS A 37 11.24 -16.55 4.63
CA LYS A 37 12.44 -15.70 4.72
C LYS A 37 12.75 -15.31 6.16
N TYR A 38 11.74 -14.94 6.92
CA TYR A 38 11.87 -14.57 8.32
C TYR A 38 11.40 -15.69 9.24
N LYS A 39 12.18 -16.02 10.28
CA LYS A 39 11.77 -16.98 11.31
C LYS A 39 10.94 -16.26 12.38
N ARG A 40 9.77 -16.84 12.73
CA ARG A 40 8.87 -16.36 13.82
C ARG A 40 8.34 -14.91 13.66
N ARG A 41 8.55 -14.28 12.49
CA ARG A 41 8.00 -12.96 12.18
C ARG A 41 6.75 -13.12 11.32
N GLN A 42 5.71 -12.34 11.60
CA GLN A 42 4.55 -12.25 10.72
C GLN A 42 4.98 -11.53 9.42
N ASP A 43 4.82 -12.21 8.30
CA ASP A 43 5.24 -11.80 6.97
C ASP A 43 4.17 -12.06 5.90
N ILE A 44 2.99 -12.51 6.34
CA ILE A 44 1.79 -12.64 5.52
C ILE A 44 0.71 -11.74 6.11
N LEU A 45 0.12 -10.92 5.25
CA LEU A 45 -1.07 -10.14 5.52
C LEU A 45 -2.20 -10.62 4.62
N THR A 46 -3.38 -10.82 5.19
CA THR A 46 -4.64 -11.00 4.45
C THR A 46 -5.64 -9.94 4.88
N ILE A 47 -6.25 -9.28 3.92
CA ILE A 47 -7.41 -8.42 4.13
C ILE A 47 -8.56 -9.05 3.39
N THR A 48 -9.71 -9.20 4.04
CA THR A 48 -10.95 -9.62 3.40
C THR A 48 -12.05 -8.61 3.67
N PHE A 49 -12.95 -8.45 2.72
CA PHE A 49 -14.07 -7.54 2.83
C PHE A 49 -15.37 -8.32 3.06
N ASN A 50 -16.30 -7.75 3.82
CA ASN A 50 -17.61 -8.39 4.06
C ASN A 50 -18.39 -8.52 2.76
N ASN A 51 -18.35 -7.46 1.93
CA ASN A 51 -18.94 -7.38 0.59
C ASN A 51 -17.83 -6.95 -0.39
N PRO A 52 -17.99 -7.14 -1.70
CA PRO A 52 -17.02 -6.67 -2.68
C PRO A 52 -16.77 -5.17 -2.54
N ALA A 53 -15.53 -4.78 -2.24
CA ALA A 53 -15.13 -3.39 -2.11
C ALA A 53 -14.80 -2.78 -3.47
N SER A 54 -15.16 -1.51 -3.70
CA SER A 54 -14.64 -0.75 -4.83
C SER A 54 -13.12 -0.66 -4.70
N VAL A 55 -12.38 -0.96 -5.79
CA VAL A 55 -10.93 -0.95 -5.79
C VAL A 55 -10.37 0.04 -6.80
N ALA A 56 -9.32 0.75 -6.40
CA ALA A 56 -8.50 1.61 -7.24
C ALA A 56 -7.02 1.25 -7.07
N GLY A 57 -6.20 1.43 -8.10
CA GLY A 57 -4.78 1.06 -8.04
C GLY A 57 -3.88 1.92 -8.89
N VAL A 58 -2.70 2.24 -8.34
CA VAL A 58 -1.61 2.88 -9.07
C VAL A 58 -0.37 2.00 -8.90
N PHE A 59 0.36 1.78 -10.00
CA PHE A 59 1.41 0.79 -10.08
C PHE A 59 2.68 1.38 -10.68
N THR A 60 3.80 0.73 -10.38
CA THR A 60 5.11 1.10 -10.94
C THR A 60 5.07 1.29 -12.46
N LEU A 61 5.85 2.28 -12.93
CA LEU A 61 6.11 2.53 -14.34
C LEU A 61 7.32 1.75 -14.87
N SER A 62 7.93 0.89 -14.05
CA SER A 62 9.02 0.01 -14.48
C SER A 62 8.62 -0.78 -15.73
N GLN A 63 9.53 -0.88 -16.70
CA GLN A 63 9.37 -1.71 -17.90
C GLN A 63 9.43 -3.21 -17.57
N MET A 64 9.91 -3.57 -16.37
CA MET A 64 10.02 -4.94 -15.88
C MET A 64 9.17 -5.16 -14.61
N PRO A 65 7.83 -4.95 -14.67
CA PRO A 65 6.98 -5.08 -13.50
C PRO A 65 6.96 -6.51 -12.97
N ALA A 66 6.99 -6.64 -11.64
CA ALA A 66 6.95 -7.95 -10.98
C ALA A 66 5.63 -8.70 -11.24
N ALA A 67 5.65 -10.02 -11.10
CA ALA A 67 4.49 -10.87 -11.35
C ALA A 67 3.22 -10.43 -10.58
N PRO A 68 3.27 -10.04 -9.29
CA PRO A 68 2.09 -9.54 -8.59
C PRO A 68 1.55 -8.23 -9.18
N VAL A 69 2.42 -7.32 -9.65
CA VAL A 69 1.99 -6.08 -10.30
C VAL A 69 1.25 -6.36 -11.60
N GLN A 70 1.79 -7.24 -12.45
CA GLN A 70 1.14 -7.66 -13.70
C GLN A 70 -0.24 -8.26 -13.43
N PHE A 71 -0.34 -9.09 -12.39
CA PHE A 71 -1.60 -9.71 -11.99
C PHE A 71 -2.63 -8.68 -11.51
N CYS A 72 -2.22 -7.73 -10.67
CA CYS A 72 -3.11 -6.67 -10.20
C CYS A 72 -3.55 -5.72 -11.33
N LYS A 73 -2.62 -5.31 -12.22
CA LYS A 73 -2.94 -4.48 -13.40
C LYS A 73 -4.00 -5.14 -14.29
N LYS A 74 -3.93 -6.46 -14.48
CA LYS A 74 -4.92 -7.21 -15.26
C LYS A 74 -6.29 -7.21 -14.59
N ASN A 75 -6.35 -7.31 -13.26
CA ASN A 75 -7.60 -7.50 -12.52
C ASN A 75 -8.30 -6.18 -12.15
N ILE A 76 -7.55 -5.07 -12.08
CA ILE A 76 -8.07 -3.78 -11.60
C ILE A 76 -9.23 -3.24 -12.47
N VAL A 77 -9.29 -3.65 -13.74
CA VAL A 77 -10.35 -3.26 -14.68
C VAL A 77 -11.74 -3.71 -14.22
N ASN A 78 -11.83 -4.71 -13.36
CA ASN A 78 -13.11 -5.17 -12.78
C ASN A 78 -13.70 -4.17 -11.78
N GLY A 79 -12.88 -3.27 -11.20
CA GLY A 79 -13.30 -2.24 -10.26
C GLY A 79 -13.66 -2.73 -8.86
N TYR A 80 -13.61 -4.04 -8.60
CA TYR A 80 -14.00 -4.63 -7.30
C TYR A 80 -12.98 -5.63 -6.79
N ALA A 81 -12.91 -5.77 -5.46
CA ALA A 81 -12.04 -6.69 -4.74
C ALA A 81 -12.78 -7.35 -3.59
N ASN A 82 -12.52 -8.64 -3.37
CA ASN A 82 -12.95 -9.37 -2.18
C ASN A 82 -11.83 -9.56 -1.16
N ALA A 83 -10.57 -9.48 -1.62
CA ALA A 83 -9.43 -9.64 -0.73
C ALA A 83 -8.14 -9.02 -1.28
N LEU A 84 -7.24 -8.73 -0.34
CA LEU A 84 -5.83 -8.43 -0.58
C LEU A 84 -4.96 -9.43 0.19
N VAL A 85 -3.96 -9.98 -0.49
CA VAL A 85 -2.91 -10.82 0.09
C VAL A 85 -1.57 -10.13 -0.11
N VAL A 86 -0.78 -10.02 0.96
CA VAL A 86 0.59 -9.48 0.87
C VAL A 86 1.57 -10.47 1.51
N ASN A 87 2.67 -10.75 0.83
CA ASN A 87 3.81 -11.42 1.44
C ASN A 87 5.02 -10.50 1.50
N ALA A 88 5.72 -10.51 2.63
CA ALA A 88 6.98 -9.80 2.84
C ALA A 88 8.17 -10.78 2.89
N GLY A 89 9.32 -10.34 2.34
CA GLY A 89 10.58 -11.08 2.36
C GLY A 89 11.02 -11.62 0.99
N ILE A 90 10.08 -11.88 0.08
CA ILE A 90 10.35 -12.30 -1.30
C ILE A 90 9.47 -11.49 -2.25
N ALA A 91 10.08 -10.77 -3.18
CA ALA A 91 9.39 -9.81 -4.05
C ALA A 91 8.61 -10.47 -5.20
N ASN A 92 8.89 -11.72 -5.52
CA ASN A 92 8.37 -12.38 -6.73
C ASN A 92 8.61 -11.54 -8.01
N SER A 93 9.79 -10.94 -8.08
CA SER A 93 10.28 -10.13 -9.19
C SER A 93 11.46 -10.84 -9.84
N PHE A 94 11.62 -10.72 -11.16
CA PHE A 94 12.64 -11.44 -11.93
C PHE A 94 12.56 -12.97 -11.79
N THR A 95 11.37 -13.51 -11.66
CA THR A 95 11.09 -14.94 -11.43
C THR A 95 10.50 -15.64 -12.66
N GLY A 96 10.40 -14.93 -13.78
CA GLY A 96 9.94 -15.45 -15.07
C GLY A 96 8.52 -16.04 -15.02
N LYS A 97 8.24 -16.97 -15.94
CA LYS A 97 6.94 -17.66 -16.03
C LYS A 97 6.55 -18.36 -14.74
N LYS A 98 7.53 -18.90 -14.00
CA LYS A 98 7.28 -19.58 -12.71
C LYS A 98 6.75 -18.63 -11.65
N GLY A 99 7.24 -17.39 -11.61
CA GLY A 99 6.72 -16.37 -10.69
C GLY A 99 5.26 -15.99 -10.97
N ILE A 100 4.88 -15.91 -12.25
CA ILE A 100 3.50 -15.68 -12.67
C ILE A 100 2.60 -16.85 -12.25
N GLU A 101 3.05 -18.09 -12.48
CA GLU A 101 2.34 -19.30 -12.06
C GLU A 101 2.17 -19.36 -10.53
N ASN A 102 3.24 -19.11 -9.78
CA ASN A 102 3.20 -19.09 -8.31
C ASN A 102 2.17 -18.08 -7.80
N ASN A 103 2.12 -16.89 -8.40
CA ASN A 103 1.14 -15.87 -8.06
C ASN A 103 -0.31 -16.37 -8.33
N ARG A 104 -0.56 -17.00 -9.49
CA ARG A 104 -1.86 -17.62 -9.80
C ARG A 104 -2.26 -18.70 -8.80
N LEU A 105 -1.32 -19.57 -8.41
CA LEU A 105 -1.57 -20.65 -7.44
C LEU A 105 -1.93 -20.10 -6.05
N ILE A 106 -1.32 -19.00 -5.63
CA ILE A 106 -1.64 -18.30 -4.38
C ILE A 106 -3.04 -17.66 -4.46
N ALA A 107 -3.32 -16.93 -5.55
CA ALA A 107 -4.63 -16.31 -5.78
C ALA A 107 -5.76 -17.34 -5.82
N SER A 108 -5.56 -18.43 -6.58
CA SER A 108 -6.53 -19.52 -6.69
C SER A 108 -6.78 -20.22 -5.34
N TYR A 109 -5.73 -20.44 -4.56
CA TYR A 109 -5.89 -21.04 -3.23
C TYR A 109 -6.69 -20.14 -2.29
N PHE A 110 -6.34 -18.85 -2.24
CA PHE A 110 -6.99 -17.94 -1.30
C PHE A 110 -8.42 -17.61 -1.72
N SER A 111 -8.69 -17.48 -3.02
CA SER A 111 -10.05 -17.26 -3.52
C SER A 111 -11.00 -18.42 -3.17
N LYS A 112 -10.53 -19.66 -3.26
CA LYS A 112 -11.31 -20.84 -2.82
C LYS A 112 -11.57 -20.82 -1.31
N LEU A 113 -10.57 -20.41 -0.51
CA LEU A 113 -10.69 -20.33 0.94
C LEU A 113 -11.76 -19.33 1.41
N ILE A 114 -11.95 -18.24 0.66
CA ILE A 114 -12.92 -17.19 0.98
C ILE A 114 -14.20 -17.26 0.11
N ASN A 115 -14.38 -18.32 -0.66
CA ASN A 115 -15.51 -18.49 -1.59
C ASN A 115 -15.67 -17.30 -2.56
N SER A 116 -14.60 -16.92 -3.26
CA SER A 116 -14.54 -15.77 -4.17
C SER A 116 -13.96 -16.14 -5.53
N ARG A 117 -14.11 -15.25 -6.51
CA ARG A 117 -13.45 -15.41 -7.81
C ARG A 117 -11.97 -15.04 -7.68
N GLN A 118 -11.10 -15.76 -8.38
CA GLN A 118 -9.65 -15.52 -8.37
C GLN A 118 -9.28 -14.08 -8.78
N LYS A 119 -10.00 -13.50 -9.71
CA LYS A 119 -9.76 -12.14 -10.22
C LYS A 119 -10.10 -11.03 -9.21
N ASP A 120 -10.87 -11.34 -8.17
CA ASP A 120 -11.24 -10.40 -7.11
C ASP A 120 -10.30 -10.48 -5.88
N VAL A 121 -9.23 -11.30 -5.99
CA VAL A 121 -8.14 -11.38 -4.99
C VAL A 121 -6.92 -10.66 -5.51
N TYR A 122 -6.51 -9.58 -4.86
CA TYR A 122 -5.31 -8.82 -5.19
C TYR A 122 -4.11 -9.37 -4.44
N ILE A 123 -2.94 -9.42 -5.10
CA ILE A 123 -1.72 -9.96 -4.51
C ILE A 123 -0.58 -8.96 -4.64
N CYS A 124 0.10 -8.67 -3.54
CA CYS A 124 1.31 -7.88 -3.51
C CYS A 124 2.43 -8.65 -2.84
N SER A 125 3.66 -8.43 -3.29
CA SER A 125 4.86 -9.05 -2.76
C SER A 125 5.95 -8.01 -2.59
N THR A 126 6.79 -8.16 -1.57
CA THR A 126 7.94 -7.29 -1.33
C THR A 126 9.08 -8.06 -0.69
N GLY A 127 10.33 -7.64 -0.93
CA GLY A 127 11.53 -8.26 -0.37
C GLY A 127 12.58 -8.58 -1.42
N VAL A 128 13.24 -9.73 -1.31
CA VAL A 128 14.35 -10.13 -2.17
C VAL A 128 13.86 -10.41 -3.61
N ILE A 129 14.59 -9.86 -4.59
CA ILE A 129 14.38 -10.05 -6.02
C ILE A 129 15.10 -11.33 -6.48
N GLY A 130 14.54 -12.04 -7.47
CA GLY A 130 15.13 -13.25 -8.06
C GLY A 130 14.83 -14.56 -7.32
N GLU A 131 14.25 -14.49 -6.13
CA GLU A 131 13.85 -15.68 -5.36
C GLU A 131 12.43 -16.13 -5.70
N GLN A 132 12.24 -17.44 -5.85
CA GLN A 132 10.94 -18.05 -6.07
C GLN A 132 10.11 -18.09 -4.79
N LEU A 133 8.81 -17.83 -4.91
CA LEU A 133 7.88 -17.94 -3.78
C LEU A 133 7.72 -19.40 -3.34
N PRO A 134 7.90 -19.73 -2.06
CA PRO A 134 7.63 -21.04 -1.50
C PRO A 134 6.12 -21.27 -1.31
N VAL A 135 5.41 -21.55 -2.41
CA VAL A 135 3.94 -21.58 -2.49
C VAL A 135 3.29 -22.41 -1.38
N ALA A 136 3.86 -23.60 -1.06
CA ALA A 136 3.30 -24.47 -0.01
C ALA A 136 3.30 -23.78 1.37
N LYS A 137 4.42 -23.13 1.74
CA LYS A 137 4.53 -22.40 3.02
C LYS A 137 3.56 -21.20 3.06
N ILE A 138 3.46 -20.47 1.94
CA ILE A 138 2.55 -19.32 1.82
C ILE A 138 1.10 -19.79 1.95
N LYS A 139 0.67 -20.85 1.27
CA LYS A 139 -0.70 -21.37 1.41
C LYS A 139 -1.04 -21.76 2.85
N LYS A 140 -0.13 -22.42 3.57
CA LYS A 140 -0.32 -22.75 4.99
C LYS A 140 -0.49 -21.49 5.83
N ALA A 141 0.37 -20.49 5.60
CA ALA A 141 0.30 -19.21 6.32
C ALA A 141 -0.99 -18.42 5.99
N LEU A 142 -1.44 -18.42 4.73
CA LEU A 142 -2.71 -17.80 4.34
C LEU A 142 -3.91 -18.38 5.09
N LYS A 143 -3.97 -19.71 5.23
CA LYS A 143 -5.02 -20.37 6.04
C LYS A 143 -4.99 -19.89 7.47
N ASN A 144 -3.81 -19.87 8.10
CA ASN A 144 -3.64 -19.41 9.48
C ASN A 144 -4.01 -17.93 9.64
N SER A 145 -3.60 -17.08 8.71
CA SER A 145 -3.92 -15.65 8.69
C SER A 145 -5.44 -15.43 8.59
N PHE A 146 -6.11 -16.15 7.69
CA PHE A 146 -7.54 -16.06 7.50
C PHE A 146 -8.33 -16.51 8.74
N LEU A 147 -7.92 -17.58 9.41
CA LEU A 147 -8.58 -18.08 10.62
C LEU A 147 -8.34 -17.19 11.84
N GLY A 148 -7.15 -16.57 11.95
CA GLY A 148 -6.75 -15.70 13.07
C GLY A 148 -7.06 -14.22 12.88
N ARG A 149 -8.10 -13.87 12.12
CA ARG A 149 -8.44 -12.46 11.80
C ARG A 149 -8.74 -11.62 13.05
N LYS A 150 -8.17 -10.43 13.07
CA LYS A 150 -8.40 -9.36 14.06
C LYS A 150 -8.49 -8.02 13.32
N LYS A 151 -9.18 -7.04 13.89
CA LYS A 151 -9.24 -5.68 13.31
C LYS A 151 -8.04 -4.84 13.80
N ASP A 152 -6.82 -5.24 13.43
CA ASP A 152 -5.59 -4.59 13.93
C ASP A 152 -4.67 -4.13 12.78
N PHE A 153 -4.81 -2.86 12.43
CA PHE A 153 -3.96 -2.21 11.42
C PHE A 153 -2.48 -2.11 11.84
N LYS A 154 -2.16 -2.13 13.12
CA LYS A 154 -0.77 -2.13 13.59
C LYS A 154 -0.06 -3.44 13.24
N SER A 155 -0.73 -4.56 13.42
CA SER A 155 -0.23 -5.87 12.97
C SER A 155 -0.12 -5.94 11.46
N ALA A 156 -1.09 -5.38 10.72
CA ALA A 156 -1.04 -5.30 9.26
C ALA A 156 0.17 -4.50 8.78
N ALA A 157 0.39 -3.30 9.31
CA ALA A 157 1.55 -2.47 8.97
C ALA A 157 2.88 -3.16 9.28
N LYS A 158 2.97 -3.89 10.39
CA LYS A 158 4.17 -4.67 10.75
C LYS A 158 4.42 -5.84 9.80
N ALA A 159 3.37 -6.52 9.34
CA ALA A 159 3.49 -7.73 8.52
C ALA A 159 4.08 -7.44 7.12
N ILE A 160 3.88 -6.23 6.59
CA ILE A 160 4.36 -5.82 5.26
C ILE A 160 5.76 -5.20 5.26
N MET A 161 6.36 -4.93 6.42
CA MET A 161 7.72 -4.35 6.53
C MET A 161 8.78 -5.28 5.95
N THR A 162 9.89 -4.70 5.48
CA THR A 162 11.11 -5.43 5.08
C THR A 162 12.33 -4.85 5.78
N THR A 163 12.94 -3.80 5.24
CA THR A 163 14.04 -3.03 5.83
C THR A 163 13.53 -1.86 6.68
N ASP A 164 12.24 -1.65 6.72
CA ASP A 164 11.58 -0.64 7.53
C ASP A 164 11.95 -0.76 9.01
N THR A 165 12.21 0.37 9.69
CA THR A 165 12.58 0.40 11.11
C THR A 165 11.38 0.62 12.02
N PHE A 166 10.25 1.09 11.46
CA PHE A 166 8.97 1.23 12.18
C PHE A 166 7.76 1.01 11.25
N PRO A 167 6.64 0.54 11.79
CA PRO A 167 5.40 0.37 11.04
C PRO A 167 4.77 1.73 10.74
N LYS A 168 4.31 1.93 9.50
CA LYS A 168 3.75 3.18 8.99
C LYS A 168 2.25 3.07 8.81
N ALA A 169 1.52 4.00 9.41
CA ALA A 169 0.08 4.08 9.28
C ALA A 169 -0.42 5.51 9.49
N SER A 170 -1.55 5.84 8.88
CA SER A 170 -2.26 7.10 9.04
C SER A 170 -3.76 6.86 8.98
N GLY A 171 -4.55 7.68 9.62
CA GLY A 171 -6.00 7.55 9.57
C GLY A 171 -6.73 8.84 9.90
N LYS A 172 -7.87 9.00 9.26
CA LYS A 172 -8.79 10.13 9.46
C LYS A 172 -10.22 9.61 9.65
N LYS A 173 -10.97 10.33 10.44
CA LYS A 173 -12.40 10.18 10.60
C LYS A 173 -13.06 11.47 10.22
N ILE A 174 -14.00 11.43 9.30
CA ILE A 174 -14.69 12.61 8.78
C ILE A 174 -16.19 12.41 8.85
N LYS A 175 -16.93 13.50 8.83
CA LYS A 175 -18.38 13.49 8.78
C LYS A 175 -18.86 13.93 7.39
N ILE A 176 -19.63 13.06 6.72
CA ILE A 176 -20.27 13.33 5.43
C ILE A 176 -21.78 13.23 5.62
N GLY A 177 -22.46 14.38 5.65
CA GLY A 177 -23.84 14.44 6.16
C GLY A 177 -23.83 14.05 7.63
N ASP A 178 -24.71 13.10 8.00
CA ASP A 178 -24.80 12.56 9.37
C ASP A 178 -23.91 11.35 9.62
N GLU A 179 -23.14 10.92 8.58
CA GLU A 179 -22.38 9.68 8.65
C GLU A 179 -20.90 9.91 8.94
N GLU A 180 -20.36 9.10 9.83
CA GLU A 180 -18.94 9.01 10.07
C GLU A 180 -18.30 8.06 9.07
N ILE A 181 -17.33 8.59 8.32
CA ILE A 181 -16.51 7.84 7.36
C ILE A 181 -15.09 7.75 7.89
N SER A 182 -14.56 6.55 7.90
CA SER A 182 -13.18 6.27 8.26
C SER A 182 -12.31 6.07 7.02
N ILE A 183 -11.10 6.64 7.05
CA ILE A 183 -10.05 6.38 6.06
C ILE A 183 -8.81 5.97 6.84
N VAL A 184 -8.26 4.80 6.54
CA VAL A 184 -7.02 4.31 7.15
C VAL A 184 -6.06 3.85 6.05
N GLY A 185 -4.82 4.27 6.14
CA GLY A 185 -3.76 3.80 5.28
C GLY A 185 -2.64 3.15 6.06
N ILE A 186 -2.03 2.13 5.46
CA ILE A 186 -0.77 1.54 5.90
C ILE A 186 0.21 1.53 4.75
N SER A 187 1.50 1.69 5.04
CA SER A 187 2.54 1.62 4.01
C SER A 187 3.82 0.95 4.51
N LYS A 188 4.65 0.56 3.56
CA LYS A 188 6.03 0.16 3.78
C LYS A 188 6.93 0.79 2.73
N GLY A 189 8.17 1.03 3.11
CA GLY A 189 9.23 1.56 2.28
C GLY A 189 10.30 2.22 3.13
N SER A 190 11.56 2.04 2.75
CA SER A 190 12.73 2.56 3.45
C SER A 190 13.89 2.81 2.47
N GLY A 191 14.17 1.92 1.54
CA GLY A 191 15.12 2.07 0.44
C GLY A 191 14.50 1.75 -0.90
N MET A 192 15.19 2.09 -1.98
CA MET A 192 14.73 2.01 -3.37
C MET A 192 13.49 2.91 -3.57
N ILE A 193 13.58 4.17 -3.10
CA ILE A 193 12.48 5.15 -3.11
C ILE A 193 12.83 6.33 -4.01
N ALA A 194 12.15 6.44 -5.17
CA ALA A 194 12.24 7.56 -6.09
C ALA A 194 10.85 7.95 -6.64
N PRO A 195 10.66 9.13 -7.24
CA PRO A 195 9.42 9.47 -7.93
C PRO A 195 9.02 8.46 -9.01
N ASN A 196 7.76 8.47 -9.40
CA ASN A 196 7.15 7.55 -10.37
C ASN A 196 6.89 6.14 -9.83
N MET A 197 6.46 6.05 -8.57
CA MET A 197 6.18 4.82 -7.85
C MET A 197 7.45 4.00 -7.63
N ALA A 198 8.11 4.28 -6.53
CA ALA A 198 9.31 3.58 -6.06
C ALA A 198 8.99 2.60 -4.93
N THR A 199 9.90 1.67 -4.59
CA THR A 199 9.73 0.47 -3.74
C THR A 199 8.90 0.69 -2.49
N MET A 200 7.63 0.91 -2.70
CA MET A 200 6.65 1.04 -1.64
C MET A 200 5.44 0.16 -1.91
N LEU A 201 4.83 -0.27 -0.86
CA LEU A 201 3.46 -0.75 -0.87
C LEU A 201 2.65 0.18 0.03
N ALA A 202 1.55 0.70 -0.48
CA ALA A 202 0.58 1.42 0.32
C ALA A 202 -0.82 0.88 0.08
N PHE A 203 -1.56 0.72 1.14
CA PHE A 203 -2.92 0.21 1.10
C PHE A 203 -3.82 1.16 1.88
N ILE A 204 -4.82 1.71 1.19
CA ILE A 204 -5.80 2.65 1.74
C ILE A 204 -7.14 1.94 1.86
N PHE A 205 -7.75 2.03 3.01
CA PHE A 205 -9.05 1.42 3.31
C PHE A 205 -10.03 2.51 3.75
N THR A 206 -11.24 2.46 3.24
CA THR A 206 -12.32 3.35 3.68
C THR A 206 -13.66 2.61 3.69
N ASP A 207 -14.55 3.01 4.54
CA ASP A 207 -15.94 2.54 4.55
C ASP A 207 -16.90 3.47 3.77
N ALA A 208 -16.36 4.45 3.03
CA ALA A 208 -17.12 5.29 2.12
C ALA A 208 -17.76 4.49 0.98
N LEU A 209 -18.95 4.91 0.57
CA LEU A 209 -19.64 4.37 -0.60
C LEU A 209 -19.26 5.21 -1.83
N ILE A 210 -18.33 4.71 -2.66
CA ILE A 210 -17.79 5.42 -3.83
C ILE A 210 -17.64 4.47 -5.01
N GLU A 211 -17.97 4.94 -6.21
CA GLU A 211 -17.80 4.15 -7.42
C GLU A 211 -16.33 3.97 -7.82
N PRO A 212 -15.94 2.80 -8.38
CA PRO A 212 -14.56 2.48 -8.73
C PRO A 212 -13.88 3.52 -9.62
N LYS A 213 -14.58 4.05 -10.64
CA LYS A 213 -14.03 5.06 -11.57
C LYS A 213 -13.67 6.36 -10.87
N LEU A 214 -14.54 6.85 -9.98
CA LEU A 214 -14.28 8.06 -9.22
C LEU A 214 -13.16 7.83 -8.22
N PHE A 215 -13.16 6.68 -7.53
CA PHE A 215 -12.12 6.33 -6.58
C PHE A 215 -10.74 6.22 -7.25
N GLN A 216 -10.67 5.65 -8.46
CA GLN A 216 -9.44 5.61 -9.25
C GLN A 216 -8.93 7.00 -9.61
N ALA A 217 -9.81 7.92 -9.98
CA ALA A 217 -9.43 9.31 -10.27
C ALA A 217 -8.85 10.02 -9.04
N LEU A 218 -9.48 9.85 -7.88
CA LEU A 218 -8.99 10.42 -6.62
C LEU A 218 -7.66 9.82 -6.20
N LEU A 219 -7.49 8.49 -6.33
CA LEU A 219 -6.24 7.83 -6.00
C LEU A 219 -5.09 8.31 -6.88
N ASN A 220 -5.33 8.49 -8.18
CA ASN A 220 -4.33 9.03 -9.12
C ASN A 220 -3.88 10.44 -8.70
N LEU A 221 -4.82 11.32 -8.34
CA LEU A 221 -4.51 12.67 -7.87
C LEU A 221 -3.71 12.65 -6.56
N GLY A 222 -4.16 11.85 -5.58
CA GLY A 222 -3.50 11.75 -4.29
C GLY A 222 -2.08 11.18 -4.40
N VAL A 223 -1.84 10.16 -5.24
CA VAL A 223 -0.51 9.58 -5.50
C VAL A 223 0.44 10.62 -6.11
N ARG A 224 -0.04 11.45 -7.04
CA ARG A 224 0.76 12.49 -7.68
C ARG A 224 1.39 13.44 -6.66
N ASP A 225 0.64 13.83 -5.65
CA ASP A 225 1.02 14.88 -4.69
C ASP A 225 1.50 14.31 -3.35
N SER A 226 1.64 12.98 -3.23
CA SER A 226 2.16 12.27 -2.07
C SER A 226 3.34 11.36 -2.46
N PHE A 227 3.08 10.11 -2.80
CA PHE A 227 4.10 9.09 -3.08
C PHE A 227 4.98 9.40 -4.29
N ASN A 228 4.47 10.12 -5.30
CA ASN A 228 5.26 10.60 -6.43
C ASN A 228 5.98 11.94 -6.16
N SER A 229 5.96 12.42 -4.93
CA SER A 229 6.62 13.67 -4.52
C SER A 229 7.66 13.43 -3.43
N ILE A 230 8.11 12.19 -3.27
CA ILE A 230 9.16 11.81 -2.31
C ILE A 230 10.32 11.11 -3.01
N SER A 231 11.52 11.19 -2.41
CA SER A 231 12.71 10.47 -2.85
C SER A 231 13.61 10.14 -1.67
N VAL A 232 14.21 8.94 -1.66
CA VAL A 232 15.25 8.53 -0.70
C VAL A 232 16.59 8.35 -1.40
N ASP A 233 16.68 7.47 -2.39
CA ASP A 233 17.93 7.04 -3.04
C ASP A 233 17.90 7.12 -4.57
N SER A 234 16.83 7.66 -5.13
CA SER A 234 16.61 7.82 -6.58
C SER A 234 16.40 6.51 -7.36
N ASP A 235 16.32 5.36 -6.69
CA ASP A 235 16.09 4.07 -7.35
C ASP A 235 14.59 3.74 -7.46
N THR A 236 14.18 3.20 -8.61
CA THR A 236 12.80 2.77 -8.88
C THR A 236 12.65 1.26 -8.71
N SER A 237 11.45 0.81 -8.32
CA SER A 237 11.18 -0.60 -8.07
C SER A 237 10.27 -1.24 -9.11
N THR A 238 10.31 -2.55 -9.13
CA THR A 238 9.46 -3.41 -9.95
C THR A 238 8.11 -3.75 -9.30
N ASN A 239 7.94 -3.46 -7.99
CA ASN A 239 6.82 -3.95 -7.18
C ASN A 239 5.87 -2.87 -6.68
N ASP A 240 6.17 -1.58 -6.94
CA ASP A 240 5.41 -0.49 -6.36
C ASP A 240 3.94 -0.55 -6.67
N THR A 241 3.18 -0.44 -5.61
CA THR A 241 1.74 -0.58 -5.68
C THR A 241 1.07 0.27 -4.61
N VAL A 242 0.15 1.14 -5.01
CA VAL A 242 -0.85 1.75 -4.14
C VAL A 242 -2.20 1.16 -4.50
N LEU A 243 -2.86 0.53 -3.54
CA LEU A 243 -4.24 0.04 -3.71
C LEU A 243 -5.15 0.73 -2.70
N GLY A 244 -6.27 1.23 -3.19
CA GLY A 244 -7.35 1.74 -2.36
C GLY A 244 -8.55 0.80 -2.40
N PHE A 245 -9.21 0.60 -1.25
CA PHE A 245 -10.39 -0.25 -1.11
C PHE A 245 -11.47 0.51 -0.36
N ALA A 246 -12.66 0.63 -0.96
CA ALA A 246 -13.81 1.29 -0.36
C ALA A 246 -14.96 0.28 -0.21
N THR A 247 -15.30 -0.04 1.05
CA THR A 247 -16.27 -1.11 1.36
C THR A 247 -17.72 -0.66 1.23
N GLY A 248 -18.00 0.66 1.32
CA GLY A 248 -19.37 1.19 1.35
C GLY A 248 -20.14 0.92 2.66
N GLU A 249 -19.53 0.23 3.61
CA GLU A 249 -20.18 -0.31 4.82
C GLU A 249 -20.65 0.79 5.80
N ALA A 250 -20.17 2.02 5.68
CA ALA A 250 -20.72 3.14 6.46
C ALA A 250 -22.15 3.51 6.06
N MET A 251 -22.56 3.16 4.85
CA MET A 251 -23.85 3.52 4.24
C MET A 251 -24.82 2.34 4.12
N VAL A 252 -24.47 1.14 4.62
CA VAL A 252 -25.35 -0.02 4.56
C VAL A 252 -26.64 0.25 5.33
N GLY A 253 -27.77 -0.14 4.74
CA GLY A 253 -29.12 0.09 5.30
C GLY A 253 -29.67 1.51 5.09
N LYS A 254 -28.96 2.37 4.37
CA LYS A 254 -29.34 3.75 4.09
C LYS A 254 -29.66 3.96 2.61
N ASN A 255 -30.63 4.81 2.33
CA ASN A 255 -31.00 5.17 0.94
C ASN A 255 -30.05 6.24 0.39
N VAL A 256 -28.75 5.91 0.29
CA VAL A 256 -27.70 6.81 -0.20
C VAL A 256 -27.06 6.23 -1.44
N LYS A 257 -27.04 7.00 -2.52
CA LYS A 257 -26.34 6.62 -3.76
C LYS A 257 -24.82 6.75 -3.59
N PRO A 258 -24.02 5.91 -4.28
CA PRO A 258 -22.57 6.03 -4.31
C PRO A 258 -22.12 7.41 -4.78
N MET A 259 -21.00 7.91 -4.25
CA MET A 259 -20.30 9.04 -4.88
C MET A 259 -19.77 8.59 -6.24
N SER A 260 -20.23 9.24 -7.32
CA SER A 260 -19.90 8.83 -8.70
C SER A 260 -19.38 9.97 -9.58
N LYS A 261 -19.51 11.23 -9.14
CA LYS A 261 -19.19 12.43 -9.93
C LYS A 261 -18.23 13.35 -9.17
N ILE A 262 -17.34 14.02 -9.90
CA ILE A 262 -16.39 15.02 -9.34
C ILE A 262 -17.13 16.19 -8.66
N GLY A 263 -18.33 16.55 -9.13
CA GLY A 263 -19.16 17.61 -8.55
C GLY A 263 -20.02 17.18 -7.35
N ASP A 264 -19.87 15.96 -6.81
CA ASP A 264 -20.58 15.53 -5.60
C ASP A 264 -20.12 16.37 -4.39
N LYS A 265 -21.06 17.06 -3.72
CA LYS A 265 -20.75 17.92 -2.57
C LYS A 265 -20.06 17.17 -1.41
N ARG A 266 -20.26 15.86 -1.31
CA ARG A 266 -19.64 15.00 -0.31
C ARG A 266 -18.15 14.78 -0.56
N LEU A 267 -17.72 14.97 -1.81
CA LEU A 267 -16.39 14.61 -2.27
C LEU A 267 -15.27 15.47 -1.70
N ALA A 268 -15.52 16.77 -1.47
CA ALA A 268 -14.49 17.71 -1.03
C ALA A 268 -13.81 17.26 0.27
N LYS A 269 -14.60 16.98 1.31
CA LYS A 269 -14.10 16.50 2.61
C LYS A 269 -13.42 15.12 2.50
N PHE A 270 -14.00 14.22 1.69
CA PHE A 270 -13.43 12.90 1.48
C PHE A 270 -12.06 12.98 0.79
N ARG A 271 -11.97 13.79 -0.25
CA ARG A 271 -10.73 14.01 -1.00
C ARG A 271 -9.63 14.60 -0.13
N GLU A 272 -9.93 15.65 0.63
CA GLU A 272 -8.97 16.27 1.56
C GLU A 272 -8.42 15.23 2.57
N ALA A 273 -9.31 14.48 3.21
CA ALA A 273 -8.90 13.46 4.18
C ALA A 273 -8.09 12.32 3.55
N LEU A 274 -8.42 11.90 2.31
CA LEU A 274 -7.67 10.90 1.56
C LEU A 274 -6.26 11.41 1.23
N GLU A 275 -6.16 12.65 0.74
CA GLU A 275 -4.88 13.30 0.41
C GLU A 275 -4.01 13.45 1.66
N ASP A 276 -4.58 13.85 2.80
CA ASP A 276 -3.87 13.96 4.08
C ASP A 276 -3.28 12.61 4.54
N VAL A 277 -4.08 11.55 4.49
CA VAL A 277 -3.62 10.20 4.84
C VAL A 277 -2.48 9.76 3.93
N MET A 278 -2.58 10.00 2.62
CA MET A 278 -1.55 9.62 1.67
C MET A 278 -0.27 10.46 1.82
N LYS A 279 -0.37 11.75 2.09
CA LYS A 279 0.78 12.64 2.36
C LYS A 279 1.51 12.23 3.63
N ASP A 280 0.77 11.95 4.71
CA ASP A 280 1.36 11.51 5.96
C ASP A 280 2.11 10.17 5.80
N LEU A 281 1.53 9.20 5.09
CA LEU A 281 2.21 7.94 4.76
C LEU A 281 3.48 8.15 3.93
N ALA A 282 3.45 9.03 2.94
CA ALA A 282 4.61 9.36 2.12
C ALA A 282 5.74 9.99 2.96
N ILE A 283 5.40 10.91 3.87
CA ILE A 283 6.36 11.51 4.82
C ILE A 283 6.95 10.45 5.76
N GLN A 284 6.15 9.50 6.26
CA GLN A 284 6.63 8.42 7.12
C GLN A 284 7.62 7.51 6.38
N ILE A 285 7.44 7.27 5.06
CA ILE A 285 8.39 6.50 4.23
C ILE A 285 9.73 7.23 4.18
N VAL A 286 9.76 8.53 3.87
CA VAL A 286 11.00 9.31 3.80
C VAL A 286 11.69 9.40 5.16
N LYS A 287 10.93 9.57 6.25
CA LYS A 287 11.46 9.57 7.62
C LYS A 287 12.11 8.23 8.01
N ASP A 288 11.78 7.15 7.33
CA ASP A 288 12.38 5.83 7.55
C ASP A 288 13.41 5.46 6.46
N GLY A 289 13.81 6.42 5.64
CA GLY A 289 14.83 6.23 4.60
C GLY A 289 16.08 5.56 5.17
N GLU A 290 16.65 4.59 4.46
CA GLU A 290 17.85 3.88 4.89
C GLU A 290 19.01 4.85 5.15
N GLY A 291 19.49 4.93 6.41
CA GLY A 291 20.52 5.86 6.83
C GLY A 291 20.06 7.31 7.07
N ALA A 292 18.77 7.62 6.90
CA ALA A 292 18.27 8.98 7.07
C ALA A 292 18.41 9.50 8.51
N THR A 293 19.01 10.67 8.63
CA THR A 293 19.17 11.41 9.89
C THR A 293 18.35 12.70 9.91
N LYS A 294 17.97 13.21 8.75
CA LYS A 294 17.21 14.45 8.55
C LYS A 294 16.13 14.28 7.51
N LEU A 295 15.07 15.06 7.62
CA LEU A 295 14.03 15.22 6.61
C LEU A 295 14.26 16.55 5.88
N ILE A 296 14.46 16.51 4.58
CA ILE A 296 14.63 17.70 3.74
C ILE A 296 13.31 17.97 3.01
N GLN A 297 12.78 19.16 3.17
CA GLN A 297 11.62 19.64 2.42
C GLN A 297 12.06 20.70 1.42
N ILE A 298 11.70 20.51 0.15
CA ILE A 298 12.07 21.40 -0.96
C ILE A 298 10.79 22.07 -1.47
N ASN A 299 10.76 23.39 -1.38
CA ASN A 299 9.68 24.22 -1.89
C ASN A 299 10.19 25.06 -3.07
N VAL A 300 9.53 24.93 -4.21
CA VAL A 300 9.84 25.71 -5.41
C VAL A 300 8.68 26.62 -5.73
N ASN A 301 8.92 27.93 -5.65
CA ASN A 301 7.93 28.98 -5.91
C ASN A 301 8.25 29.71 -7.21
N ASN A 302 7.26 30.36 -7.78
CA ASN A 302 7.39 31.23 -8.97
C ASN A 302 7.96 30.52 -10.22
N ALA A 303 7.75 29.22 -10.35
CA ALA A 303 8.08 28.50 -11.57
C ALA A 303 7.02 28.75 -12.66
N SER A 304 7.40 28.57 -13.92
CA SER A 304 6.51 28.77 -15.08
C SER A 304 5.29 27.83 -15.08
N SER A 305 5.37 26.68 -14.38
CA SER A 305 4.28 25.73 -14.22
C SER A 305 4.53 24.81 -13.02
N ILE A 306 3.46 24.17 -12.51
CA ILE A 306 3.56 23.13 -11.46
C ILE A 306 4.48 21.98 -11.92
N SER A 307 4.43 21.58 -13.19
CA SER A 307 5.30 20.55 -13.76
C SER A 307 6.77 20.95 -13.71
N SER A 308 7.09 22.21 -14.08
CA SER A 308 8.44 22.77 -13.99
C SER A 308 8.94 22.83 -12.55
N ALA A 309 8.13 23.35 -11.62
CA ALA A 309 8.45 23.39 -10.19
C ALA A 309 8.79 21.98 -9.66
N LYS A 310 7.99 21.00 -10.01
CA LYS A 310 8.18 19.60 -9.58
C LYS A 310 9.48 19.01 -10.14
N LYS A 311 9.81 19.26 -11.42
CA LYS A 311 11.07 18.80 -12.02
C LYS A 311 12.27 19.37 -11.28
N VAL A 312 12.26 20.66 -10.97
CA VAL A 312 13.32 21.32 -10.20
C VAL A 312 13.43 20.73 -8.80
N ALA A 313 12.31 20.62 -8.07
CA ALA A 313 12.29 20.06 -6.72
C ALA A 313 12.86 18.64 -6.67
N ILE A 314 12.47 17.78 -7.61
CA ILE A 314 12.95 16.38 -7.68
C ILE A 314 14.42 16.32 -8.07
N SER A 315 14.90 17.16 -8.97
CA SER A 315 16.32 17.25 -9.31
C SER A 315 17.17 17.60 -8.09
N ILE A 316 16.74 18.58 -7.29
CA ILE A 316 17.37 18.94 -6.01
C ILE A 316 17.29 17.76 -5.02
N ALA A 317 16.12 17.16 -4.87
CA ALA A 317 15.91 16.04 -3.95
C ALA A 317 16.76 14.81 -4.28
N ASN A 318 17.10 14.60 -5.55
CA ASN A 318 17.91 13.46 -6.00
C ASN A 318 19.42 13.76 -6.02
N SER A 319 19.83 15.00 -5.75
CA SER A 319 21.25 15.36 -5.71
C SER A 319 21.96 14.71 -4.51
N PRO A 320 23.01 13.89 -4.70
CA PRO A 320 23.81 13.37 -3.60
C PRO A 320 24.43 14.49 -2.75
N LEU A 321 24.81 15.59 -3.37
CA LEU A 321 25.41 16.73 -2.68
C LEU A 321 24.44 17.38 -1.67
N ILE A 322 23.15 17.38 -1.97
CA ILE A 322 22.13 17.91 -1.05
C ILE A 322 21.82 16.92 0.08
N LYS A 323 22.04 15.62 -0.15
CA LYS A 323 21.75 14.56 0.82
C LYS A 323 22.89 14.25 1.79
N THR A 324 24.10 14.67 1.49
CA THR A 324 25.26 14.57 2.40
C THR A 324 25.30 15.74 3.37
#